data_cc5127638bba325d420b2ad9c1ef8768
#
_entry.id   cc5127638bba325d420b2ad9c1ef8768
#
_cell.length_a   1.000
_cell.length_b   1.000
_cell.length_c   1.000
_cell.angle_alpha   90.00
_cell.angle_beta   90.00
_cell.angle_gamma   90.00
#
_symmetry.space_group_name_H-M   'P 1'
#
loop_
_entity.id
_entity.type
_entity.pdbx_description
1 polymer ?
#
loop_
_entity_poly.entity_id
_entity_poly.type
_entity_poly.pdbx_seq_one_letter_code
_entity_poly.pdbx_strand_id
1 'polypeptide(L)'
;MNAKIVYQTDQLGIYTGTTQADPSPLEPDVWLFPGGCVETPPPSAGEHQVARWDGQRWQLISSYQGLTAYSTSTGEPLVIERTGALPPGYTLSAPALGQVWRNGEWVDDIPAALVRRHAELYQSMNVACEAAITAGFTSDALGEPHFYSSQLDDQLNLTGAVVRGLDMPYACRDEQGAKEFRLHTAEQLRQVGDDFTLYKLQLLQHANALKDQLDAALEAGDLAALETITWGAPQS
;
A
#
# COMPACT_ATOMS: atom_id res chain seq x y z
N MET A 1 -17.53 -28.82 -56.95
CA MET A 1 -16.47 -29.71 -56.42
C MET A 1 -16.63 -29.76 -54.90
N ASN A 2 -16.79 -30.94 -54.31
CA ASN A 2 -16.89 -31.02 -52.83
C ASN A 2 -15.47 -30.84 -52.26
N ALA A 3 -15.27 -29.80 -51.48
CA ALA A 3 -14.02 -29.60 -50.78
C ALA A 3 -14.02 -30.49 -49.53
N LYS A 4 -12.90 -31.14 -49.20
CA LYS A 4 -12.76 -31.97 -48.01
C LYS A 4 -12.14 -31.14 -46.87
N ILE A 5 -12.86 -31.02 -45.76
CA ILE A 5 -12.35 -30.31 -44.60
C ILE A 5 -11.30 -31.17 -43.90
N VAL A 6 -10.16 -30.57 -43.57
CA VAL A 6 -9.10 -31.17 -42.75
C VAL A 6 -8.71 -30.21 -41.63
N TYR A 7 -8.07 -30.74 -40.58
CA TYR A 7 -7.80 -30.08 -39.31
C TYR A 7 -6.32 -29.81 -39.18
N GLN A 8 -5.96 -28.54 -39.13
CA GLN A 8 -4.56 -28.09 -39.11
C GLN A 8 -3.97 -28.10 -37.71
N THR A 9 -2.71 -28.54 -37.62
CA THR A 9 -1.94 -28.50 -36.38
C THR A 9 -0.68 -27.67 -36.55
N ASP A 10 -0.19 -27.11 -35.45
CA ASP A 10 1.15 -26.52 -35.38
C ASP A 10 2.26 -27.61 -35.27
N GLN A 11 3.50 -27.16 -35.08
CA GLN A 11 4.68 -28.06 -34.98
C GLN A 11 4.63 -28.95 -33.70
N LEU A 12 3.85 -28.59 -32.69
CA LEU A 12 3.65 -29.37 -31.48
C LEU A 12 2.43 -30.28 -31.54
N GLY A 13 1.74 -30.30 -32.70
CA GLY A 13 0.50 -31.05 -32.91
C GLY A 13 -0.75 -30.39 -32.34
N ILE A 14 -0.68 -29.12 -31.88
CA ILE A 14 -1.82 -28.40 -31.34
C ILE A 14 -2.75 -27.97 -32.47
N TYR A 15 -4.05 -28.22 -32.32
CA TYR A 15 -5.07 -27.80 -33.26
C TYR A 15 -5.12 -26.27 -33.40
N THR A 16 -5.00 -25.77 -34.64
CA THR A 16 -5.00 -24.32 -34.94
C THR A 16 -6.23 -23.87 -35.75
N GLY A 17 -6.90 -24.79 -36.40
CA GLY A 17 -8.06 -24.45 -37.23
C GLY A 17 -8.39 -25.50 -38.28
N THR A 18 -9.37 -25.19 -39.17
CA THR A 18 -9.73 -26.01 -40.29
C THR A 18 -9.24 -25.43 -41.60
N THR A 19 -8.87 -26.25 -42.55
CA THR A 19 -8.57 -25.88 -43.94
C THR A 19 -9.20 -26.89 -44.90
N GLN A 20 -8.98 -26.72 -46.18
CA GLN A 20 -9.49 -27.62 -47.22
C GLN A 20 -8.35 -28.40 -47.84
N ALA A 21 -8.56 -29.67 -48.09
CA ALA A 21 -7.70 -30.50 -48.91
C ALA A 21 -8.11 -30.38 -50.39
N ASP A 22 -7.12 -30.38 -51.25
CA ASP A 22 -7.31 -30.34 -52.69
C ASP A 22 -7.50 -31.74 -53.25
N PRO A 23 -8.37 -31.94 -54.27
CA PRO A 23 -8.50 -33.23 -54.94
C PRO A 23 -7.23 -33.52 -55.75
N SER A 24 -6.79 -34.74 -55.78
CA SER A 24 -5.67 -35.18 -56.61
C SER A 24 -6.04 -35.01 -58.11
N PRO A 25 -5.20 -34.36 -58.90
CA PRO A 25 -5.41 -34.24 -60.33
C PRO A 25 -5.19 -35.55 -61.12
N LEU A 26 -4.53 -36.52 -60.46
CA LEU A 26 -4.12 -37.77 -61.10
C LEU A 26 -4.96 -38.98 -60.70
N GLU A 27 -5.57 -38.95 -59.50
CA GLU A 27 -6.25 -40.08 -58.92
C GLU A 27 -7.64 -39.67 -58.44
N PRO A 28 -8.74 -40.27 -58.95
CA PRO A 28 -10.07 -39.96 -58.43
C PRO A 28 -10.19 -40.41 -56.98
N ASP A 29 -10.94 -39.62 -56.20
CA ASP A 29 -11.20 -39.82 -54.76
C ASP A 29 -10.00 -39.76 -53.81
N VAL A 30 -8.82 -39.33 -54.31
CA VAL A 30 -7.67 -39.07 -53.50
C VAL A 30 -7.54 -37.57 -53.22
N TRP A 31 -7.23 -37.23 -51.97
CA TRP A 31 -7.09 -35.83 -51.50
C TRP A 31 -5.66 -35.52 -51.09
N LEU A 32 -5.20 -34.37 -51.51
CA LEU A 32 -3.86 -33.86 -51.14
C LEU A 32 -4.03 -33.00 -49.87
N PHE A 33 -3.51 -33.49 -48.76
CA PHE A 33 -3.56 -32.78 -47.49
C PHE A 33 -2.40 -31.79 -47.37
N PRO A 34 -2.67 -30.53 -47.01
CA PRO A 34 -1.62 -29.62 -46.63
C PRO A 34 -0.79 -30.17 -45.46
N GLY A 35 0.50 -29.78 -45.39
CA GLY A 35 1.36 -30.24 -44.29
C GLY A 35 0.82 -29.89 -42.92
N GLY A 36 0.91 -30.81 -41.98
CA GLY A 36 0.39 -30.63 -40.61
C GLY A 36 -1.14 -30.74 -40.49
N CYS A 37 -1.81 -31.30 -41.54
CA CYS A 37 -3.27 -31.51 -41.49
C CYS A 37 -3.62 -32.95 -41.19
N VAL A 38 -4.72 -33.12 -40.44
CA VAL A 38 -5.30 -34.40 -40.03
C VAL A 38 -6.74 -34.49 -40.53
N GLU A 39 -7.13 -35.65 -41.01
CA GLU A 39 -8.49 -35.89 -41.51
C GLU A 39 -9.52 -36.03 -40.39
N THR A 40 -9.11 -36.60 -39.27
CA THR A 40 -9.98 -36.85 -38.12
C THR A 40 -10.31 -35.54 -37.39
N PRO A 41 -11.55 -35.23 -37.10
CA PRO A 41 -11.91 -34.01 -36.36
C PRO A 41 -11.39 -34.06 -34.91
N PRO A 42 -10.89 -32.93 -34.39
CA PRO A 42 -10.50 -32.83 -32.99
C PRO A 42 -11.73 -32.89 -32.08
N PRO A 43 -11.59 -33.42 -30.85
CA PRO A 43 -12.65 -33.33 -29.85
C PRO A 43 -12.84 -31.86 -29.43
N SER A 44 -14.05 -31.52 -28.96
CA SER A 44 -14.32 -30.22 -28.39
C SER A 44 -13.47 -30.00 -27.11
N ALA A 45 -12.68 -28.94 -27.10
CA ALA A 45 -11.90 -28.57 -25.94
C ALA A 45 -12.77 -27.83 -24.93
N GLY A 46 -12.60 -28.17 -23.64
CA GLY A 46 -13.19 -27.41 -22.54
C GLY A 46 -12.36 -26.17 -22.16
N GLU A 47 -12.75 -25.52 -21.07
CA GLU A 47 -11.99 -24.41 -20.51
C GLU A 47 -10.56 -24.86 -20.14
N HIS A 48 -9.56 -24.07 -20.49
CA HIS A 48 -8.13 -24.37 -20.27
C HIS A 48 -7.67 -25.70 -20.88
N GLN A 49 -8.26 -26.11 -22.01
CA GLN A 49 -7.87 -27.29 -22.78
C GLN A 49 -7.65 -26.95 -24.25
N VAL A 50 -6.75 -27.69 -24.90
CA VAL A 50 -6.56 -27.69 -26.34
C VAL A 50 -6.45 -29.14 -26.85
N ALA A 51 -6.88 -29.37 -28.10
CA ALA A 51 -6.69 -30.68 -28.74
C ALA A 51 -5.28 -30.76 -29.32
N ARG A 52 -4.57 -31.83 -29.00
CA ARG A 52 -3.23 -32.16 -29.53
C ARG A 52 -3.27 -33.50 -30.26
N TRP A 53 -2.73 -33.52 -31.47
CA TRP A 53 -2.51 -34.74 -32.25
C TRP A 53 -1.19 -35.37 -31.87
N ASP A 54 -1.18 -36.65 -31.48
CA ASP A 54 0.02 -37.39 -31.07
C ASP A 54 0.65 -38.20 -32.23
N GLY A 55 0.13 -38.09 -33.45
CA GLY A 55 0.48 -38.87 -34.64
C GLY A 55 -0.50 -40.01 -34.92
N GLN A 56 -1.36 -40.37 -33.98
CA GLN A 56 -2.35 -41.43 -34.14
C GLN A 56 -3.77 -41.01 -33.73
N ARG A 57 -3.88 -40.19 -32.71
CA ARG A 57 -5.17 -39.74 -32.14
C ARG A 57 -5.08 -38.34 -31.53
N TRP A 58 -6.24 -37.72 -31.40
CA TRP A 58 -6.38 -36.48 -30.64
C TRP A 58 -6.40 -36.75 -29.14
N GLN A 59 -5.72 -35.90 -28.39
CA GLN A 59 -5.74 -35.87 -26.94
C GLN A 59 -6.08 -34.45 -26.48
N LEU A 60 -6.95 -34.33 -25.47
CA LEU A 60 -7.16 -33.07 -24.76
C LEU A 60 -6.06 -32.89 -23.72
N ILE A 61 -5.31 -31.79 -23.83
CA ILE A 61 -4.28 -31.43 -22.88
C ILE A 61 -4.61 -30.07 -22.27
N SER A 62 -4.14 -29.83 -21.04
CA SER A 62 -4.31 -28.51 -20.39
C SER A 62 -3.57 -27.43 -21.19
N SER A 63 -4.15 -26.25 -21.28
CA SER A 63 -3.53 -25.08 -21.85
C SER A 63 -3.96 -23.82 -21.12
N TYR A 64 -3.03 -23.20 -20.49
CA TYR A 64 -3.17 -21.89 -19.85
C TYR A 64 -2.43 -20.81 -20.63
N GLN A 65 -1.97 -21.11 -21.83
CA GLN A 65 -1.24 -20.21 -22.71
C GLN A 65 -2.01 -18.91 -22.98
N GLY A 66 -1.33 -17.77 -22.86
CA GLY A 66 -1.88 -16.44 -23.02
C GLY A 66 -2.57 -15.88 -21.76
N LEU A 67 -2.74 -16.69 -20.72
CA LEU A 67 -3.31 -16.22 -19.46
C LEU A 67 -2.22 -15.66 -18.55
N THR A 68 -2.61 -14.71 -17.70
CA THR A 68 -1.77 -14.23 -16.60
C THR A 68 -2.03 -15.08 -15.37
N ALA A 69 -0.97 -15.64 -14.82
CA ALA A 69 -0.97 -16.34 -13.53
C ALA A 69 -0.19 -15.53 -12.51
N TYR A 70 -0.46 -15.73 -11.23
CA TYR A 70 0.15 -15.00 -10.13
C TYR A 70 0.88 -15.96 -9.21
N SER A 71 2.13 -15.62 -8.89
CA SER A 71 2.94 -16.39 -7.94
C SER A 71 2.28 -16.43 -6.56
N THR A 72 2.02 -17.62 -6.03
CA THR A 72 1.44 -17.80 -4.70
C THR A 72 2.38 -17.41 -3.56
N SER A 73 3.66 -17.19 -3.86
CA SER A 73 4.66 -16.74 -2.89
C SER A 73 4.90 -15.23 -2.89
N THR A 74 4.83 -14.58 -4.06
CA THR A 74 5.15 -13.14 -4.19
C THR A 74 3.98 -12.29 -4.67
N GLY A 75 2.93 -12.90 -5.25
CA GLY A 75 1.84 -12.18 -5.90
C GLY A 75 2.20 -11.62 -7.28
N GLU A 76 3.43 -11.79 -7.75
CA GLU A 76 3.86 -11.24 -9.03
C GLU A 76 3.20 -11.94 -10.22
N PRO A 77 2.79 -11.18 -11.26
CA PRO A 77 2.16 -11.73 -12.45
C PRO A 77 3.18 -12.41 -13.36
N LEU A 78 2.76 -13.50 -14.00
CA LEU A 78 3.48 -14.22 -15.05
C LEU A 78 2.54 -14.49 -16.21
N VAL A 79 2.88 -14.05 -17.41
CA VAL A 79 2.16 -14.45 -18.63
C VAL A 79 2.64 -15.85 -19.04
N ILE A 80 1.71 -16.80 -19.21
CA ILE A 80 2.01 -18.17 -19.60
C ILE A 80 2.21 -18.21 -21.13
N GLU A 81 3.45 -18.36 -21.57
CA GLU A 81 3.78 -18.32 -23.01
C GLU A 81 3.57 -19.65 -23.72
N ARG A 82 3.55 -20.78 -23.02
CA ARG A 82 3.51 -22.11 -23.58
C ARG A 82 2.25 -22.86 -23.23
N THR A 83 1.81 -23.68 -24.17
CA THR A 83 0.74 -24.67 -23.92
C THR A 83 1.17 -25.65 -22.82
N GLY A 84 0.32 -25.89 -21.87
CA GLY A 84 0.59 -26.81 -20.76
C GLY A 84 -0.25 -26.52 -19.53
N ALA A 85 -0.01 -27.28 -18.47
CA ALA A 85 -0.62 -27.08 -17.16
C ALA A 85 -0.17 -25.75 -16.53
N LEU A 86 -0.98 -25.24 -15.61
CA LEU A 86 -0.59 -24.11 -14.77
C LEU A 86 0.71 -24.42 -14.02
N PRO A 87 1.73 -23.56 -14.07
CA PRO A 87 2.98 -23.79 -13.37
C PRO A 87 2.77 -24.01 -11.86
N PRO A 88 3.52 -24.92 -11.23
CA PRO A 88 3.46 -25.10 -9.78
C PRO A 88 3.76 -23.78 -9.04
N GLY A 89 3.02 -23.48 -7.98
CA GLY A 89 3.19 -22.25 -7.22
C GLY A 89 2.54 -21.00 -7.85
N TYR A 90 1.66 -21.22 -8.84
CA TYR A 90 0.89 -20.13 -9.47
C TYR A 90 -0.62 -20.38 -9.39
N THR A 91 -1.38 -19.30 -9.41
CA THR A 91 -2.84 -19.26 -9.46
C THR A 91 -3.31 -18.28 -10.54
N LEU A 92 -4.52 -18.45 -11.05
CA LEU A 92 -5.14 -17.46 -11.95
C LEU A 92 -5.81 -16.31 -11.19
N SER A 93 -6.03 -16.47 -9.90
CA SER A 93 -6.60 -15.42 -9.05
C SER A 93 -5.56 -14.35 -8.77
N ALA A 94 -5.86 -13.10 -9.08
CA ALA A 94 -4.99 -11.96 -8.79
C ALA A 94 -5.08 -11.57 -7.31
N PRO A 95 -3.94 -11.25 -6.64
CA PRO A 95 -3.97 -10.69 -5.30
C PRO A 95 -4.45 -9.24 -5.32
N ALA A 96 -5.13 -8.82 -4.26
CA ALA A 96 -5.26 -7.42 -3.92
C ALA A 96 -4.02 -6.94 -3.16
N LEU A 97 -3.88 -5.62 -3.05
CA LEU A 97 -2.76 -5.03 -2.32
C LEU A 97 -2.76 -5.47 -0.84
N GLY A 98 -1.64 -5.99 -0.38
CA GLY A 98 -1.48 -6.41 1.01
C GLY A 98 -2.03 -7.81 1.32
N GLN A 99 -2.35 -8.61 0.30
CA GLN A 99 -2.75 -10.01 0.48
C GLN A 99 -1.58 -10.97 0.35
N VAL A 100 -1.70 -12.10 1.02
CA VAL A 100 -0.79 -13.25 0.96
C VAL A 100 -1.59 -14.52 0.66
N TRP A 101 -0.96 -15.47 -0.03
CA TRP A 101 -1.59 -16.74 -0.38
C TRP A 101 -1.56 -17.72 0.79
N ARG A 102 -2.73 -18.13 1.29
CA ARG A 102 -2.85 -19.15 2.35
C ARG A 102 -4.02 -20.08 2.07
N ASN A 103 -3.84 -21.36 2.25
CA ASN A 103 -4.90 -22.38 2.12
C ASN A 103 -5.68 -22.37 0.80
N GLY A 104 -5.04 -21.94 -0.31
CA GLY A 104 -5.68 -21.93 -1.63
C GLY A 104 -6.39 -20.64 -2.01
N GLU A 105 -6.24 -19.58 -1.24
CA GLU A 105 -6.86 -18.27 -1.47
C GLU A 105 -5.96 -17.10 -1.05
N TRP A 106 -6.23 -15.91 -1.59
CA TRP A 106 -5.60 -14.67 -1.16
C TRP A 106 -6.32 -14.12 0.07
N VAL A 107 -5.59 -13.94 1.16
CA VAL A 107 -6.09 -13.39 2.43
C VAL A 107 -5.27 -12.17 2.84
N ASP A 108 -5.87 -11.25 3.57
CA ASP A 108 -5.17 -10.07 4.05
C ASP A 108 -4.01 -10.45 4.98
N ASP A 109 -2.84 -9.83 4.76
CA ASP A 109 -1.69 -9.98 5.66
C ASP A 109 -1.84 -9.03 6.85
N ILE A 110 -2.67 -9.44 7.80
CA ILE A 110 -2.96 -8.64 9.01
C ILE A 110 -1.68 -8.23 9.76
N PRO A 111 -0.69 -9.12 10.00
CA PRO A 111 0.55 -8.72 10.65
C PRO A 111 1.30 -7.60 9.91
N ALA A 112 1.44 -7.69 8.59
CA ALA A 112 2.12 -6.64 7.82
C ALA A 112 1.31 -5.34 7.77
N ALA A 113 -0.02 -5.42 7.67
CA ALA A 113 -0.91 -4.27 7.74
C ALA A 113 -0.81 -3.55 9.08
N LEU A 114 -0.77 -4.32 10.17
CA LEU A 114 -0.63 -3.82 11.54
C LEU A 114 0.68 -3.04 11.73
N VAL A 115 1.81 -3.62 11.33
CA VAL A 115 3.13 -2.97 11.43
C VAL A 115 3.17 -1.67 10.63
N ARG A 116 2.65 -1.70 9.39
CA ARG A 116 2.58 -0.49 8.56
C ARG A 116 1.73 0.60 9.20
N ARG A 117 0.53 0.23 9.68
CA ARG A 117 -0.39 1.18 10.28
C ARG A 117 0.13 1.79 11.57
N HIS A 118 0.77 0.97 12.42
CA HIS A 118 1.48 1.44 13.61
C HIS A 118 2.52 2.51 13.26
N ALA A 119 3.39 2.26 12.26
CA ALA A 119 4.41 3.22 11.86
C ALA A 119 3.82 4.55 11.35
N GLU A 120 2.73 4.50 10.57
CA GLU A 120 2.01 5.68 10.09
C GLU A 120 1.44 6.52 11.25
N LEU A 121 0.76 5.87 12.19
CA LEU A 121 0.16 6.53 13.35
C LEU A 121 1.25 7.08 14.28
N TYR A 122 2.31 6.33 14.53
CA TYR A 122 3.45 6.78 15.33
C TYR A 122 4.07 8.07 14.77
N GLN A 123 4.28 8.12 13.46
CA GLN A 123 4.76 9.33 12.77
C GLN A 123 3.75 10.48 12.86
N SER A 124 2.45 10.18 12.73
CA SER A 124 1.39 11.17 12.88
C SER A 124 1.39 11.82 14.27
N MET A 125 1.64 11.04 15.35
CA MET A 125 1.78 11.58 16.71
C MET A 125 2.97 12.54 16.83
N ASN A 126 4.11 12.23 16.19
CA ASN A 126 5.28 13.13 16.18
C ASN A 126 4.94 14.46 15.52
N VAL A 127 4.33 14.42 14.34
CA VAL A 127 3.94 15.61 13.57
C VAL A 127 2.92 16.46 14.34
N ALA A 128 1.92 15.83 14.94
CA ALA A 128 0.91 16.53 15.71
C ALA A 128 1.48 17.18 16.99
N CYS A 129 2.38 16.49 17.67
CA CYS A 129 3.08 17.03 18.85
C CYS A 129 3.94 18.25 18.47
N GLU A 130 4.73 18.17 17.40
CA GLU A 130 5.55 19.28 16.92
C GLU A 130 4.70 20.46 16.51
N ALA A 131 3.60 20.23 15.79
CA ALA A 131 2.64 21.25 15.41
C ALA A 131 2.02 21.94 16.63
N ALA A 132 1.66 21.18 17.66
CA ALA A 132 1.12 21.73 18.90
C ALA A 132 2.17 22.57 19.66
N ILE A 133 3.41 22.09 19.78
CA ILE A 133 4.51 22.83 20.44
C ILE A 133 4.78 24.16 19.73
N THR A 134 4.69 24.19 18.41
CA THR A 134 5.03 25.39 17.62
C THR A 134 3.81 26.30 17.34
N ALA A 135 2.62 25.90 17.78
CA ALA A 135 1.39 26.71 17.59
C ALA A 135 1.31 27.95 18.46
N GLY A 136 2.11 28.02 19.52
CA GLY A 136 2.09 29.05 20.54
C GLY A 136 1.49 28.57 21.85
N PHE A 137 1.63 29.38 22.89
CA PHE A 137 1.14 29.09 24.24
C PHE A 137 0.68 30.38 24.94
N THR A 138 -0.01 30.24 26.06
CA THR A 138 -0.47 31.36 26.88
C THR A 138 0.32 31.40 28.18
N SER A 139 0.65 32.60 28.65
CA SER A 139 1.27 32.85 29.95
C SER A 139 0.63 34.08 30.60
N ASP A 140 0.46 34.03 31.92
CA ASP A 140 -0.11 35.11 32.73
C ASP A 140 1.00 36.00 33.36
N ALA A 141 2.21 35.95 32.84
CA ALA A 141 3.37 36.68 33.39
C ALA A 141 3.18 38.20 33.50
N LEU A 142 2.29 38.79 32.68
CA LEU A 142 1.96 40.20 32.72
C LEU A 142 0.74 40.50 33.64
N GLY A 143 0.25 39.50 34.40
CA GLY A 143 -0.93 39.66 35.28
C GLY A 143 -2.26 39.33 34.62
N GLU A 144 -2.28 39.13 33.33
CA GLU A 144 -3.38 38.68 32.52
C GLU A 144 -2.88 37.77 31.38
N PRO A 145 -3.74 36.88 30.80
CA PRO A 145 -3.32 35.97 29.76
C PRO A 145 -2.83 36.69 28.50
N HIS A 146 -1.63 36.36 28.06
CA HIS A 146 -1.07 36.78 26.79
C HIS A 146 -0.59 35.59 26.01
N PHE A 147 -0.80 35.60 24.68
CA PHE A 147 -0.33 34.56 23.78
C PHE A 147 1.07 34.88 23.29
N TYR A 148 1.96 33.88 23.37
CA TYR A 148 3.33 33.91 22.90
C TYR A 148 3.54 32.93 21.76
N SER A 149 4.19 33.39 20.69
CA SER A 149 4.62 32.52 19.59
C SER A 149 5.71 31.55 20.06
N SER A 150 5.72 30.35 19.56
CA SER A 150 6.67 29.29 19.95
C SER A 150 7.28 28.56 18.75
N GLN A 151 7.41 29.21 17.59
CA GLN A 151 8.22 28.71 16.51
C GLN A 151 9.69 28.52 16.98
N LEU A 152 10.51 27.75 16.27
CA LEU A 152 11.87 27.42 16.74
C LEU A 152 12.73 28.64 17.05
N ASP A 153 12.65 29.68 16.22
CA ASP A 153 13.33 30.95 16.45
C ASP A 153 12.74 31.76 17.63
N ASP A 154 11.43 31.70 17.86
CA ASP A 154 10.81 32.29 19.03
C ASP A 154 11.28 31.61 20.32
N GLN A 155 11.45 30.27 20.33
CA GLN A 155 12.00 29.52 21.46
C GLN A 155 13.45 29.93 21.75
N LEU A 156 14.27 30.12 20.72
CA LEU A 156 15.65 30.62 20.87
C LEU A 156 15.68 32.06 21.41
N ASN A 157 14.82 32.95 20.89
CA ASN A 157 14.71 34.32 21.35
C ASN A 157 14.27 34.40 22.80
N LEU A 158 13.29 33.58 23.23
CA LEU A 158 12.86 33.49 24.62
C LEU A 158 13.98 33.01 25.52
N THR A 159 14.67 31.95 25.12
CA THR A 159 15.84 31.43 25.86
C THR A 159 16.91 32.52 26.01
N GLY A 160 17.22 33.25 24.94
CA GLY A 160 18.17 34.36 24.97
C GLY A 160 17.74 35.49 25.90
N ALA A 161 16.46 35.83 25.91
CA ALA A 161 15.92 36.87 26.81
C ALA A 161 15.99 36.45 28.28
N VAL A 162 15.63 35.19 28.59
CA VAL A 162 15.72 34.63 29.96
C VAL A 162 17.18 34.58 30.45
N VAL A 163 18.09 34.09 29.62
CA VAL A 163 19.53 33.99 29.97
C VAL A 163 20.15 35.37 30.17
N ARG A 164 19.74 36.38 29.39
CA ARG A 164 20.20 37.76 29.54
C ARG A 164 19.83 38.33 30.92
N GLY A 165 18.67 37.99 31.48
CA GLY A 165 18.26 38.36 32.83
C GLY A 165 18.04 39.83 33.07
N LEU A 166 17.62 40.60 32.05
CA LEU A 166 17.37 42.02 32.11
C LEU A 166 15.93 42.30 31.64
N ASP A 167 15.36 43.38 32.19
CA ASP A 167 14.07 43.93 31.70
C ASP A 167 14.21 44.36 30.24
N MET A 168 13.26 43.93 29.41
CA MET A 168 13.25 44.27 27.98
C MET A 168 11.85 44.15 27.36
N PRO A 169 11.60 44.90 26.27
CA PRO A 169 10.40 44.64 25.46
C PRO A 169 10.44 43.24 24.84
N TYR A 170 9.34 42.50 25.00
CA TYR A 170 9.17 41.18 24.41
C TYR A 170 7.80 41.09 23.69
N ALA A 171 7.76 40.39 22.56
CA ALA A 171 6.57 40.34 21.72
C ALA A 171 5.55 39.34 22.31
N CYS A 172 4.31 39.79 22.49
CA CYS A 172 3.17 38.96 22.86
C CYS A 172 1.91 39.44 22.13
N ARG A 173 0.82 38.70 22.25
CA ARG A 173 -0.51 39.09 21.74
C ARG A 173 -1.47 39.17 22.92
N ASP A 174 -2.33 40.17 22.89
CA ASP A 174 -3.43 40.31 23.83
C ASP A 174 -4.61 39.36 23.46
N GLU A 175 -5.68 39.40 24.26
CA GLU A 175 -6.91 38.62 24.02
C GLU A 175 -7.59 38.94 22.67
N GLN A 176 -7.35 40.14 22.10
CA GLN A 176 -7.86 40.57 20.80
C GLN A 176 -6.95 40.08 19.66
N GLY A 177 -5.81 39.46 19.97
CA GLY A 177 -4.83 38.97 19.00
C GLY A 177 -3.87 40.02 18.47
N ALA A 178 -3.91 41.26 19.01
CA ALA A 178 -2.99 42.32 18.61
C ALA A 178 -1.56 42.02 19.11
N LYS A 179 -0.58 42.00 18.18
CA LYS A 179 0.83 41.77 18.49
C LYS A 179 1.52 43.05 18.87
N GLU A 180 2.07 43.10 20.07
CA GLU A 180 2.82 44.25 20.61
C GLU A 180 4.12 43.81 21.29
N PHE A 181 5.08 44.74 21.37
CA PHE A 181 6.24 44.59 22.22
C PHE A 181 5.96 45.24 23.56
N ARG A 182 5.66 44.45 24.58
CA ARG A 182 5.39 44.94 25.96
C ARG A 182 6.65 44.75 26.80
N LEU A 183 6.88 45.73 27.71
CA LEU A 183 7.98 45.65 28.65
C LEU A 183 7.73 44.50 29.62
N HIS A 184 8.68 43.57 29.71
CA HIS A 184 8.71 42.48 30.66
C HIS A 184 9.90 42.71 31.59
N THR A 185 9.70 42.47 32.89
CA THR A 185 10.82 42.33 33.83
C THR A 185 11.56 41.02 33.60
N ALA A 186 12.80 40.92 34.08
CA ALA A 186 13.56 39.67 34.02
C ALA A 186 12.82 38.48 34.69
N GLU A 187 12.05 38.77 35.74
CA GLU A 187 11.22 37.77 36.43
C GLU A 187 10.04 37.31 35.57
N GLN A 188 9.34 38.25 34.92
CA GLN A 188 8.26 37.92 33.99
C GLN A 188 8.74 37.12 32.79
N LEU A 189 9.91 37.43 32.21
CA LEU A 189 10.50 36.63 31.14
C LEU A 189 10.85 35.21 31.60
N ARG A 190 11.33 35.06 32.84
CA ARG A 190 11.54 33.74 33.42
C ARG A 190 10.24 32.95 33.55
N GLN A 191 9.19 33.58 34.05
CA GLN A 191 7.87 32.97 34.13
C GLN A 191 7.36 32.52 32.76
N VAL A 192 7.46 33.36 31.72
CA VAL A 192 7.09 32.97 30.33
C VAL A 192 7.89 31.73 29.88
N GLY A 193 9.19 31.67 30.19
CA GLY A 193 10.04 30.52 29.89
C GLY A 193 9.64 29.24 30.62
N ASP A 194 9.28 29.37 31.91
CA ASP A 194 8.79 28.24 32.73
C ASP A 194 7.45 27.74 32.23
N ASP A 195 6.49 28.64 31.93
CA ASP A 195 5.19 28.31 31.37
C ASP A 195 5.32 27.58 30.04
N PHE A 196 6.21 28.05 29.15
CA PHE A 196 6.49 27.36 27.89
C PHE A 196 7.08 25.95 28.13
N THR A 197 8.01 25.83 29.08
CA THR A 197 8.64 24.55 29.40
C THR A 197 7.64 23.55 29.90
N LEU A 198 6.73 23.95 30.79
CA LEU A 198 5.64 23.11 31.31
C LEU A 198 4.66 22.71 30.20
N TYR A 199 4.23 23.66 29.39
CA TYR A 199 3.37 23.42 28.26
C TYR A 199 3.97 22.38 27.29
N LYS A 200 5.24 22.57 26.89
CA LYS A 200 5.95 21.65 26.01
C LYS A 200 6.08 20.26 26.65
N LEU A 201 6.39 20.19 27.95
CA LEU A 201 6.49 18.91 28.67
C LEU A 201 5.17 18.14 28.66
N GLN A 202 4.04 18.81 28.90
CA GLN A 202 2.71 18.19 28.83
C GLN A 202 2.41 17.58 27.44
N LEU A 203 2.73 18.31 26.36
CA LEU A 203 2.56 17.81 24.98
C LEU A 203 3.44 16.60 24.70
N LEU A 204 4.70 16.62 25.14
CA LEU A 204 5.63 15.49 24.97
C LEU A 204 5.18 14.26 25.74
N GLN A 205 4.72 14.44 26.99
CA GLN A 205 4.16 13.35 27.81
C GLN A 205 2.89 12.77 27.19
N HIS A 206 2.01 13.63 26.67
CA HIS A 206 0.81 13.20 25.96
C HIS A 206 1.15 12.38 24.71
N ALA A 207 2.09 12.85 23.89
CA ALA A 207 2.57 12.13 22.71
C ALA A 207 3.15 10.75 23.08
N ASN A 208 3.94 10.68 24.15
CA ASN A 208 4.50 9.41 24.63
C ASN A 208 3.42 8.44 25.10
N ALA A 209 2.43 8.92 25.87
CA ALA A 209 1.32 8.07 26.32
C ALA A 209 0.51 7.50 25.14
N LEU A 210 0.29 8.27 24.07
CA LEU A 210 -0.37 7.76 22.85
C LEU A 210 0.51 6.74 22.12
N LYS A 211 1.83 6.94 22.05
CA LYS A 211 2.76 5.98 21.45
C LYS A 211 2.81 4.67 22.23
N ASP A 212 2.80 4.73 23.57
CA ASP A 212 2.73 3.53 24.40
C ASP A 212 1.45 2.73 24.15
N GLN A 213 0.32 3.42 23.88
CA GLN A 213 -0.93 2.75 23.48
C GLN A 213 -0.82 2.11 22.08
N LEU A 214 -0.16 2.79 21.12
CA LEU A 214 0.10 2.22 19.80
C LEU A 214 0.96 0.96 19.90
N ASP A 215 2.02 0.99 20.71
CA ASP A 215 2.90 -0.16 20.93
C ASP A 215 2.15 -1.33 21.58
N ALA A 216 1.32 -1.06 22.58
CA ALA A 216 0.50 -2.08 23.21
C ALA A 216 -0.52 -2.71 22.24
N ALA A 217 -1.16 -1.91 21.38
CA ALA A 217 -2.08 -2.41 20.36
C ALA A 217 -1.36 -3.25 19.28
N LEU A 218 -0.13 -2.86 18.90
CA LEU A 218 0.72 -3.63 18.00
C LEU A 218 1.08 -5.00 18.62
N GLU A 219 1.51 -5.02 19.87
CA GLU A 219 1.85 -6.27 20.60
C GLU A 219 0.63 -7.19 20.74
N ALA A 220 -0.56 -6.61 20.97
CA ALA A 220 -1.81 -7.36 21.03
C ALA A 220 -2.29 -7.87 19.68
N GLY A 221 -1.73 -7.39 18.56
CA GLY A 221 -2.19 -7.71 17.21
C GLY A 221 -3.55 -7.10 16.88
N ASP A 222 -3.95 -6.03 17.57
CA ASP A 222 -5.29 -5.42 17.48
C ASP A 222 -5.29 -4.19 16.56
N LEU A 223 -5.59 -4.43 15.28
CA LEU A 223 -5.69 -3.37 14.27
C LEU A 223 -6.84 -2.39 14.60
N ALA A 224 -7.96 -2.88 15.16
CA ALA A 224 -9.10 -2.04 15.50
C ALA A 224 -8.75 -1.08 16.63
N ALA A 225 -8.03 -1.55 17.66
CA ALA A 225 -7.53 -0.69 18.72
C ALA A 225 -6.57 0.38 18.19
N LEU A 226 -5.65 0.03 17.28
CA LEU A 226 -4.76 1.00 16.62
C LEU A 226 -5.54 2.15 15.95
N GLU A 227 -6.61 1.84 15.24
CA GLU A 227 -7.42 2.82 14.50
C GLU A 227 -8.15 3.82 15.40
N THR A 228 -8.35 3.50 16.68
CA THR A 228 -9.01 4.40 17.63
C THR A 228 -8.07 5.42 18.25
N ILE A 229 -6.75 5.20 18.19
CA ILE A 229 -5.75 6.06 18.81
C ILE A 229 -5.50 7.27 17.92
N THR A 230 -5.92 8.43 18.39
CA THR A 230 -5.81 9.69 17.65
C THR A 230 -5.23 10.80 18.53
N TRP A 231 -4.59 11.79 17.91
CA TRP A 231 -4.15 12.99 18.61
C TRP A 231 -5.37 13.79 19.07
N GLY A 232 -5.61 13.80 20.39
CA GLY A 232 -6.56 14.69 21.04
C GLY A 232 -5.82 15.80 21.79
N ALA A 233 -6.52 16.86 22.21
CA ALA A 233 -5.90 17.80 23.11
C ALA A 233 -5.52 17.11 24.43
N PRO A 234 -4.35 17.42 25.05
CA PRO A 234 -4.02 16.92 26.38
C PRO A 234 -5.14 17.29 27.35
N GLN A 235 -5.59 16.32 28.16
CA GLN A 235 -6.53 16.63 29.23
C GLN A 235 -5.79 17.44 30.29
N SER A 236 -6.29 18.63 30.57
CA SER A 236 -5.77 19.54 31.61
C SER A 236 -5.97 18.98 33.00
#